data_864f8e0109c773c32625754d39f2ca11
#
_entry.id   864f8e0109c773c32625754d39f2ca11
#
_cell.length_a   1.000
_cell.length_b   1.000
_cell.length_c   1.000
_cell.angle_alpha   90.00
_cell.angle_beta   90.00
_cell.angle_gamma   90.00
#
_symmetry.space_group_name_H-M   'P 1'
#
loop_
_entity.id
_entity.type
_entity.pdbx_description
1 polymer ?
#
loop_
_entity_poly.entity_id
_entity_poly.type
_entity_poly.pdbx_seq_one_letter_code
_entity_poly.pdbx_strand_id
1 'polypeptide(L)'
;MEADMQAPLCEIQNLRIGFPAHDGTVADAVRGISLTLQRGERLGIVGESGSGKSLTGRALLGLLPPSAQWSADTLRFDGQDLLAMRPKARRRLCGTQMSMILQDPKYSLNPVMTVAQQLREAFRRHEPKLNARAMREKIVAALAAVHIRNPERVADAYPHELSGGMGQRVMIAMMVSAGPRLLIADEPTSALDVLVSMQVLAVLDEMIEKHDTGLVFISHDLPLVMSFCDRVVVMYGGRVLETCAARDLKHAEHPYTRGLLAANPPLTDPPDELPTLRRDAAWLIEPSVKES
;
A
#
# COMPACT_ATOMS: atom_id res chain seq x y z
N MET A 1 4.81 -19.18 29.38
CA MET A 1 5.19 -19.38 27.97
C MET A 1 5.18 -18.00 27.34
N GLU A 2 6.32 -17.30 27.35
CA GLU A 2 6.52 -16.09 26.58
C GLU A 2 6.41 -16.50 25.11
N ALA A 3 5.39 -15.99 24.41
CA ALA A 3 5.33 -16.12 22.97
C ALA A 3 6.59 -15.43 22.43
N ASP A 4 7.37 -16.19 21.68
CA ASP A 4 8.53 -15.72 20.94
C ASP A 4 8.05 -14.59 20.02
N MET A 5 8.11 -13.34 20.49
CA MET A 5 7.69 -12.18 19.70
C MET A 5 8.75 -11.99 18.62
N GLN A 6 8.52 -12.60 17.47
CA GLN A 6 9.35 -12.37 16.29
C GLN A 6 9.41 -10.87 16.02
N ALA A 7 10.62 -10.36 15.74
CA ALA A 7 10.80 -8.96 15.38
C ALA A 7 9.91 -8.60 14.19
N PRO A 8 9.25 -7.42 14.21
CA PRO A 8 8.35 -7.00 13.15
C PRO A 8 9.08 -6.93 11.81
N LEU A 9 8.34 -7.20 10.72
CA LEU A 9 8.86 -7.03 9.36
C LEU A 9 9.20 -5.57 9.07
N CYS A 10 8.32 -4.65 9.49
CA CYS A 10 8.55 -3.21 9.42
C CYS A 10 8.28 -2.53 10.75
N GLU A 11 9.09 -1.52 11.05
CA GLU A 11 8.92 -0.69 12.24
C GLU A 11 9.15 0.76 11.87
N ILE A 12 8.18 1.60 12.19
CA ILE A 12 8.23 3.06 12.07
C ILE A 12 8.00 3.65 13.46
N GLN A 13 8.86 4.57 13.89
CA GLN A 13 8.64 5.34 15.12
C GLN A 13 8.83 6.82 14.82
N ASN A 14 7.86 7.63 15.26
CA ASN A 14 7.85 9.08 15.18
C ASN A 14 8.16 9.63 13.77
N LEU A 15 7.58 9.03 12.72
CA LEU A 15 7.75 9.52 11.35
C LEU A 15 7.08 10.88 11.19
N ARG A 16 7.86 11.85 10.71
CA ARG A 16 7.40 13.20 10.36
C ARG A 16 7.73 13.49 8.91
N ILE A 17 6.79 14.07 8.18
CA ILE A 17 6.99 14.47 6.78
C ILE A 17 6.31 15.82 6.59
N GLY A 18 7.04 16.79 6.06
CA GLY A 18 6.52 18.10 5.74
C GLY A 18 7.02 18.59 4.38
N PHE A 19 6.37 19.62 3.88
CA PHE A 19 6.71 20.28 2.61
C PHE A 19 6.89 21.78 2.80
N PRO A 20 7.86 22.39 2.11
CA PRO A 20 8.02 23.84 2.14
C PRO A 20 6.73 24.54 1.64
N ALA A 21 6.20 25.46 2.41
CA ALA A 21 5.09 26.34 2.03
C ALA A 21 5.62 27.65 1.42
N HIS A 22 4.74 28.40 0.74
CA HIS A 22 5.11 29.63 0.05
C HIS A 22 5.59 30.75 0.99
N ASP A 23 5.20 30.70 2.28
CA ASP A 23 5.60 31.64 3.33
C ASP A 23 6.92 31.29 4.01
N GLY A 24 7.61 30.24 3.54
CA GLY A 24 8.87 29.74 4.12
C GLY A 24 8.69 28.82 5.33
N THR A 25 7.46 28.54 5.74
CA THR A 25 7.16 27.54 6.77
C THR A 25 7.17 26.14 6.19
N VAL A 26 7.12 25.11 7.04
CA VAL A 26 6.96 23.71 6.64
C VAL A 26 5.55 23.26 6.99
N ALA A 27 4.78 22.88 5.99
CA ALA A 27 3.46 22.29 6.19
C ALA A 27 3.59 20.79 6.48
N ASP A 28 3.27 20.39 7.71
CA ASP A 28 3.34 18.99 8.14
C ASP A 28 2.22 18.16 7.53
N ALA A 29 2.61 17.17 6.72
CA ALA A 29 1.71 16.17 6.12
C ALA A 29 1.64 14.87 6.95
N VAL A 30 2.70 14.54 7.70
CA VAL A 30 2.74 13.43 8.67
C VAL A 30 3.39 13.94 9.95
N ARG A 31 2.77 13.67 11.10
CA ARG A 31 3.03 14.38 12.36
C ARG A 31 3.38 13.44 13.49
N GLY A 32 4.44 12.65 13.33
CA GLY A 32 4.95 11.75 14.37
C GLY A 32 4.14 10.48 14.51
N ILE A 33 3.93 9.77 13.40
CA ILE A 33 3.26 8.48 13.43
C ILE A 33 4.23 7.35 13.80
N SER A 34 3.69 6.35 14.48
CA SER A 34 4.39 5.11 14.78
C SER A 34 3.49 3.94 14.39
N LEU A 35 4.05 2.94 13.74
CA LEU A 35 3.35 1.71 13.37
C LEU A 35 4.35 0.56 13.16
N THR A 36 3.86 -0.65 13.34
CA THR A 36 4.57 -1.90 13.06
C THR A 36 3.81 -2.72 12.03
N LEU A 37 4.48 -3.62 11.34
CA LEU A 37 3.88 -4.62 10.46
C LEU A 37 4.57 -5.96 10.71
N GLN A 38 3.80 -7.00 10.95
CA GLN A 38 4.31 -8.36 11.10
C GLN A 38 4.47 -9.04 9.73
N ARG A 39 5.19 -10.17 9.69
CA ARG A 39 5.24 -11.02 8.49
C ARG A 39 3.87 -11.63 8.25
N GLY A 40 3.44 -11.72 7.00
CA GLY A 40 2.15 -12.27 6.63
C GLY A 40 0.95 -11.44 7.10
N GLU A 41 1.16 -10.30 7.80
CA GLU A 41 0.09 -9.43 8.28
C GLU A 41 -0.45 -8.54 7.15
N ARG A 42 -1.77 -8.33 7.14
CA ARG A 42 -2.48 -7.35 6.33
C ARG A 42 -2.86 -6.15 7.20
N LEU A 43 -2.05 -5.09 7.14
CA LEU A 43 -2.29 -3.84 7.86
C LEU A 43 -3.05 -2.86 6.97
N GLY A 44 -4.30 -2.57 7.32
CA GLY A 44 -5.10 -1.53 6.69
C GLY A 44 -4.70 -0.13 7.18
N ILE A 45 -4.53 0.83 6.27
CA ILE A 45 -4.41 2.25 6.63
C ILE A 45 -5.56 3.00 5.99
N VAL A 46 -6.42 3.58 6.82
CA VAL A 46 -7.64 4.28 6.39
C VAL A 46 -7.64 5.74 6.84
N GLY A 47 -8.49 6.56 6.22
CA GLY A 47 -8.66 7.97 6.54
C GLY A 47 -8.94 8.81 5.31
N GLU A 48 -9.27 10.10 5.50
CA GLU A 48 -9.57 11.03 4.41
C GLU A 48 -8.37 11.25 3.46
N SER A 49 -8.66 11.76 2.26
CA SER A 49 -7.61 12.21 1.33
C SER A 49 -6.76 13.29 2.00
N GLY A 50 -5.44 13.22 1.80
CA GLY A 50 -4.50 14.15 2.44
C GLY A 50 -4.11 13.83 3.89
N SER A 51 -4.61 12.74 4.50
CA SER A 51 -4.24 12.36 5.87
C SER A 51 -2.82 11.78 6.04
N GLY A 52 -2.04 11.63 4.95
CA GLY A 52 -0.64 11.19 5.01
C GLY A 52 -0.41 9.70 4.70
N LYS A 53 -1.45 8.90 4.43
CA LYS A 53 -1.38 7.44 4.20
C LYS A 53 -0.34 7.04 3.15
N SER A 54 -0.48 7.57 1.93
CA SER A 54 0.43 7.26 0.81
C SER A 54 1.86 7.73 1.07
N LEU A 55 2.03 8.86 1.78
CA LEU A 55 3.35 9.37 2.16
C LEU A 55 4.04 8.42 3.15
N THR A 56 3.28 7.85 4.09
CA THR A 56 3.79 6.86 5.05
C THR A 56 4.34 5.63 4.32
N GLY A 57 3.59 5.07 3.38
CA GLY A 57 4.05 3.97 2.55
C GLY A 57 5.28 4.32 1.71
N ARG A 58 5.29 5.49 1.07
CA ARG A 58 6.43 5.98 0.29
C ARG A 58 7.68 6.22 1.14
N ALA A 59 7.53 6.61 2.39
CA ALA A 59 8.64 6.77 3.31
C ALA A 59 9.40 5.45 3.54
N LEU A 60 8.70 4.32 3.73
CA LEU A 60 9.32 3.00 3.86
C LEU A 60 10.18 2.65 2.65
N LEU A 61 9.69 2.93 1.46
CA LEU A 61 10.39 2.64 0.20
C LEU A 61 11.47 3.67 -0.17
N GLY A 62 11.56 4.82 0.53
CA GLY A 62 12.44 5.92 0.14
C GLY A 62 12.00 6.60 -1.16
N LEU A 63 10.69 6.62 -1.43
CA LEU A 63 10.06 7.20 -2.61
C LEU A 63 9.35 8.53 -2.31
N LEU A 64 9.74 9.21 -1.23
CA LEU A 64 9.26 10.56 -0.95
C LEU A 64 9.72 11.54 -2.03
N PRO A 65 8.90 12.55 -2.38
CA PRO A 65 9.30 13.61 -3.29
C PRO A 65 10.58 14.31 -2.82
N PRO A 66 11.45 14.79 -3.73
CA PRO A 66 12.69 15.47 -3.35
C PRO A 66 12.49 16.73 -2.49
N SER A 67 11.33 17.38 -2.59
CA SER A 67 10.96 18.55 -1.77
C SER A 67 10.51 18.18 -0.35
N ALA A 68 10.28 16.90 -0.06
CA ALA A 68 9.86 16.47 1.27
C ALA A 68 11.00 16.59 2.29
N GLN A 69 10.73 17.26 3.39
CA GLN A 69 11.54 17.24 4.59
C GLN A 69 10.97 16.18 5.52
N TRP A 70 11.80 15.24 5.97
CA TRP A 70 11.31 14.13 6.78
C TRP A 70 12.34 13.66 7.81
N SER A 71 11.83 13.08 8.89
CA SER A 71 12.60 12.45 9.95
C SER A 71 11.82 11.31 10.56
N ALA A 72 12.52 10.39 11.20
CA ALA A 72 11.95 9.33 12.05
C ALA A 72 12.96 8.96 13.13
N ASP A 73 12.49 8.49 14.28
CA ASP A 73 13.35 7.94 15.33
C ASP A 73 13.80 6.53 14.97
N THR A 74 12.88 5.75 14.38
CA THR A 74 13.15 4.41 13.87
C THR A 74 12.47 4.23 12.50
N LEU A 75 13.20 3.64 11.55
CA LEU A 75 12.66 3.20 10.28
C LEU A 75 13.38 1.91 9.89
N ARG A 76 12.76 0.75 10.14
CA ARG A 76 13.35 -0.56 9.91
C ARG A 76 12.55 -1.41 8.97
N PHE A 77 13.25 -2.25 8.24
CA PHE A 77 12.69 -3.31 7.42
C PHE A 77 13.52 -4.57 7.59
N ASP A 78 12.88 -5.66 8.00
CA ASP A 78 13.50 -6.97 8.18
C ASP A 78 14.77 -6.90 9.06
N GLY A 79 14.67 -6.18 10.19
CA GLY A 79 15.77 -5.94 11.12
C GLY A 79 16.83 -4.93 10.64
N GLN A 80 16.78 -4.48 9.38
CA GLN A 80 17.74 -3.52 8.81
C GLN A 80 17.29 -2.09 9.05
N ASP A 81 18.21 -1.24 9.54
CA ASP A 81 17.96 0.19 9.73
C ASP A 81 18.05 0.94 8.39
N LEU A 82 16.89 1.38 7.91
CA LEU A 82 16.77 2.12 6.64
C LEU A 82 17.30 3.56 6.74
N LEU A 83 17.40 4.15 7.93
CA LEU A 83 17.95 5.49 8.15
C LEU A 83 19.48 5.50 7.97
N ALA A 84 20.15 4.49 8.47
CA ALA A 84 21.60 4.32 8.37
C ALA A 84 22.05 3.83 6.98
N MET A 85 21.09 3.34 6.15
CA MET A 85 21.40 2.70 4.89
C MET A 85 21.76 3.71 3.79
N ARG A 86 22.83 3.44 3.04
CA ARG A 86 23.19 4.27 1.88
C ARG A 86 22.07 4.25 0.83
N PRO A 87 21.76 5.38 0.16
CA PRO A 87 20.64 5.47 -0.80
C PRO A 87 20.67 4.39 -1.91
N LYS A 88 21.85 4.00 -2.39
CA LYS A 88 22.03 2.94 -3.40
C LYS A 88 21.65 1.57 -2.85
N ALA A 89 21.97 1.27 -1.59
CA ALA A 89 21.60 0.01 -0.94
C ALA A 89 20.10 -0.07 -0.72
N ARG A 90 19.49 1.01 -0.19
CA ARG A 90 18.04 1.10 0.00
C ARG A 90 17.26 0.95 -1.31
N ARG A 91 17.71 1.58 -2.40
CA ARG A 91 17.12 1.40 -3.74
C ARG A 91 17.16 -0.04 -4.26
N ARG A 92 18.13 -0.85 -3.82
CA ARG A 92 18.18 -2.28 -4.20
C ARG A 92 17.11 -3.12 -3.53
N LEU A 93 16.62 -2.72 -2.37
CA LEU A 93 15.48 -3.39 -1.70
C LEU A 93 14.18 -3.17 -2.49
N CYS A 94 14.00 -1.97 -3.08
CA CYS A 94 12.83 -1.65 -3.88
C CYS A 94 12.79 -2.47 -5.18
N GLY A 95 11.63 -3.08 -5.45
CA GLY A 95 11.42 -3.97 -6.58
C GLY A 95 12.09 -5.35 -6.45
N THR A 96 12.69 -5.65 -5.27
CA THR A 96 13.24 -6.96 -4.95
C THR A 96 12.61 -7.53 -3.67
N GLN A 97 12.72 -6.84 -2.57
CA GLN A 97 12.16 -7.23 -1.27
C GLN A 97 10.97 -6.36 -0.84
N MET A 98 10.89 -5.15 -1.35
CA MET A 98 9.80 -4.21 -1.10
C MET A 98 9.23 -3.74 -2.43
N SER A 99 7.91 -3.74 -2.58
CA SER A 99 7.21 -3.27 -3.77
C SER A 99 6.03 -2.38 -3.40
N MET A 100 5.57 -1.57 -4.36
CA MET A 100 4.40 -0.69 -4.18
C MET A 100 3.51 -0.74 -5.41
N ILE A 101 2.24 -1.03 -5.19
CA ILE A 101 1.16 -0.86 -6.16
C ILE A 101 0.66 0.58 -6.00
N LEU A 102 0.70 1.36 -7.08
CA LEU A 102 0.22 2.75 -7.09
C LEU A 102 -1.26 2.80 -7.49
N GLN A 103 -1.92 3.87 -7.09
CA GLN A 103 -3.34 4.11 -7.36
C GLN A 103 -3.66 4.14 -8.86
N ASP A 104 -2.83 4.76 -9.70
CA ASP A 104 -3.07 4.88 -11.15
C ASP A 104 -1.96 4.14 -11.93
N PRO A 105 -2.32 3.08 -12.69
CA PRO A 105 -1.38 2.32 -13.52
C PRO A 105 -0.69 3.15 -14.60
N LYS A 106 -1.29 4.27 -15.03
CA LYS A 106 -0.71 5.16 -16.05
C LYS A 106 0.63 5.76 -15.63
N TYR A 107 0.83 5.94 -14.32
CA TYR A 107 2.11 6.44 -13.78
C TYR A 107 3.13 5.32 -13.52
N SER A 108 2.72 4.07 -13.60
CA SER A 108 3.57 2.91 -13.32
C SER A 108 4.05 2.21 -14.59
N LEU A 109 3.26 2.26 -15.66
CA LEU A 109 3.59 1.61 -16.92
C LEU A 109 4.27 2.58 -17.87
N ASN A 110 5.40 2.17 -18.45
CA ASN A 110 6.10 2.95 -19.48
C ASN A 110 5.33 2.86 -20.81
N PRO A 111 4.78 3.97 -21.35
CA PRO A 111 3.93 3.94 -22.53
C PRO A 111 4.63 3.52 -23.82
N VAL A 112 5.96 3.60 -23.88
CA VAL A 112 6.76 3.26 -25.07
C VAL A 112 7.35 1.84 -25.03
N MET A 113 6.99 1.05 -24.02
CA MET A 113 7.43 -0.34 -23.88
C MET A 113 6.21 -1.27 -23.85
N THR A 114 6.33 -2.46 -24.48
CA THR A 114 5.30 -3.48 -24.35
C THR A 114 5.24 -4.02 -22.92
N VAL A 115 4.11 -4.64 -22.56
CA VAL A 115 3.94 -5.32 -21.27
C VAL A 115 5.06 -6.34 -21.02
N ALA A 116 5.39 -7.15 -22.05
CA ALA A 116 6.45 -8.15 -21.94
C ALA A 116 7.83 -7.53 -21.70
N GLN A 117 8.11 -6.39 -22.30
CA GLN A 117 9.39 -5.68 -22.06
C GLN A 117 9.51 -5.23 -20.61
N GLN A 118 8.45 -4.66 -20.05
CA GLN A 118 8.42 -4.17 -18.68
C GLN A 118 8.49 -5.31 -17.65
N LEU A 119 7.70 -6.38 -17.82
CA LEU A 119 7.77 -7.58 -16.98
C LEU A 119 9.15 -8.26 -17.07
N ARG A 120 9.77 -8.28 -18.26
CA ARG A 120 11.13 -8.81 -18.43
C ARG A 120 12.15 -8.01 -17.60
N GLU A 121 12.04 -6.69 -17.55
CA GLU A 121 12.92 -5.87 -16.70
C GLU A 121 12.72 -6.19 -15.21
N ALA A 122 11.47 -6.37 -14.77
CA ALA A 122 11.16 -6.77 -13.41
C ALA A 122 11.79 -8.12 -13.08
N PHE A 123 11.56 -9.14 -13.91
CA PHE A 123 12.12 -10.49 -13.68
C PHE A 123 13.64 -10.54 -13.77
N ARG A 124 14.28 -9.80 -14.68
CA ARG A 124 15.75 -9.80 -14.82
C ARG A 124 16.49 -9.35 -13.57
N ARG A 125 15.88 -8.57 -12.72
CA ARG A 125 16.47 -8.16 -11.43
C ARG A 125 16.68 -9.33 -10.48
N HIS A 126 15.85 -10.37 -10.59
CA HIS A 126 15.85 -11.55 -9.72
C HIS A 126 16.44 -12.77 -10.41
N GLU A 127 16.18 -12.92 -11.69
CA GLU A 127 16.53 -14.09 -12.49
C GLU A 127 17.28 -13.66 -13.77
N PRO A 128 18.49 -13.12 -13.63
CA PRO A 128 19.24 -12.57 -14.76
C PRO A 128 19.67 -13.62 -15.80
N LYS A 129 19.66 -14.91 -15.43
CA LYS A 129 20.14 -16.04 -16.28
C LYS A 129 19.02 -16.74 -17.07
N LEU A 130 17.76 -16.32 -16.95
CA LEU A 130 16.67 -16.92 -17.73
C LEU A 130 16.90 -16.69 -19.24
N ASN A 131 16.77 -17.79 -20.01
CA ASN A 131 16.77 -17.69 -21.47
C ASN A 131 15.48 -17.04 -21.99
N ALA A 132 15.44 -16.67 -23.27
CA ALA A 132 14.32 -15.93 -23.86
C ALA A 132 13.00 -16.71 -23.80
N ARG A 133 13.03 -18.04 -23.98
CA ARG A 133 11.82 -18.89 -23.94
C ARG A 133 11.25 -18.98 -22.54
N ALA A 134 12.08 -19.33 -21.55
CA ALA A 134 11.65 -19.41 -20.15
C ALA A 134 11.16 -18.07 -19.62
N MET A 135 11.78 -16.96 -20.05
CA MET A 135 11.32 -15.61 -19.72
C MET A 135 9.92 -15.32 -20.29
N ARG A 136 9.67 -15.71 -21.55
CA ARG A 136 8.35 -15.54 -22.17
C ARG A 136 7.28 -16.35 -21.46
N GLU A 137 7.56 -17.63 -21.16
CA GLU A 137 6.65 -18.51 -20.41
C GLU A 137 6.33 -17.93 -19.04
N LYS A 138 7.31 -17.40 -18.33
CA LYS A 138 7.13 -16.76 -17.02
C LYS A 138 6.30 -15.46 -17.09
N ILE A 139 6.50 -14.64 -18.11
CA ILE A 139 5.69 -13.43 -18.35
C ILE A 139 4.23 -13.80 -18.57
N VAL A 140 3.97 -14.77 -19.44
CA VAL A 140 2.61 -15.24 -19.71
C VAL A 140 1.95 -15.82 -18.44
N ALA A 141 2.68 -16.62 -17.67
CA ALA A 141 2.20 -17.17 -16.41
C ALA A 141 1.87 -16.06 -15.38
N ALA A 142 2.70 -15.02 -15.26
CA ALA A 142 2.45 -13.90 -14.37
C ALA A 142 1.18 -13.09 -14.76
N LEU A 143 0.95 -12.90 -16.07
CA LEU A 143 -0.27 -12.25 -16.55
C LEU A 143 -1.50 -13.13 -16.36
N ALA A 144 -1.38 -14.45 -16.52
CA ALA A 144 -2.46 -15.40 -16.25
C ALA A 144 -2.82 -15.43 -14.75
N ALA A 145 -1.82 -15.35 -13.85
CA ALA A 145 -2.02 -15.34 -12.41
C ALA A 145 -2.86 -14.12 -11.93
N VAL A 146 -2.78 -13.00 -12.62
CA VAL A 146 -3.64 -11.82 -12.35
C VAL A 146 -4.92 -11.83 -13.19
N HIS A 147 -5.38 -12.99 -13.64
CA HIS A 147 -6.62 -13.22 -14.39
C HIS A 147 -6.74 -12.39 -15.68
N ILE A 148 -5.63 -12.12 -16.37
CA ILE A 148 -5.66 -11.48 -17.68
C ILE A 148 -6.09 -12.53 -18.73
N ARG A 149 -7.15 -12.22 -19.46
CA ARG A 149 -7.59 -13.02 -20.61
C ARG A 149 -6.61 -12.84 -21.78
N ASN A 150 -6.25 -13.92 -22.46
CA ASN A 150 -5.29 -13.93 -23.58
C ASN A 150 -3.94 -13.29 -23.21
N PRO A 151 -3.22 -13.85 -22.19
CA PRO A 151 -2.00 -13.25 -21.65
C PRO A 151 -0.88 -13.14 -22.69
N GLU A 152 -0.82 -14.03 -23.68
CA GLU A 152 0.14 -14.00 -24.79
C GLU A 152 -0.03 -12.72 -25.63
N ARG A 153 -1.28 -12.37 -25.99
CA ARG A 153 -1.59 -11.16 -26.73
C ARG A 153 -1.29 -9.90 -25.90
N VAL A 154 -1.71 -9.90 -24.64
CA VAL A 154 -1.50 -8.76 -23.74
C VAL A 154 -0.02 -8.53 -23.47
N ALA A 155 0.80 -9.58 -23.41
CA ALA A 155 2.24 -9.45 -23.29
C ALA A 155 2.86 -8.60 -24.41
N ASP A 156 2.33 -8.65 -25.62
CA ASP A 156 2.85 -7.91 -26.77
C ASP A 156 2.18 -6.53 -26.96
N ALA A 157 1.15 -6.22 -26.17
CA ALA A 157 0.45 -4.94 -26.19
C ALA A 157 1.23 -3.83 -25.49
N TYR A 158 0.96 -2.59 -25.88
CA TYR A 158 1.42 -1.39 -25.19
C TYR A 158 0.38 -0.93 -24.15
N PRO A 159 0.79 -0.16 -23.13
CA PRO A 159 -0.12 0.32 -22.08
C PRO A 159 -1.37 1.06 -22.59
N HIS A 160 -1.26 1.82 -23.67
CA HIS A 160 -2.39 2.57 -24.25
C HIS A 160 -3.42 1.67 -24.95
N GLU A 161 -3.09 0.41 -25.24
CA GLU A 161 -4.01 -0.59 -25.81
C GLU A 161 -4.80 -1.36 -24.73
N LEU A 162 -4.50 -1.11 -23.44
CA LEU A 162 -5.11 -1.79 -22.30
C LEU A 162 -6.30 -0.98 -21.76
N SER A 163 -7.35 -1.67 -21.32
CA SER A 163 -8.35 -1.04 -20.47
C SER A 163 -7.74 -0.68 -19.09
N GLY A 164 -8.36 0.26 -18.36
CA GLY A 164 -7.86 0.66 -17.05
C GLY A 164 -7.66 -0.53 -16.09
N GLY A 165 -8.64 -1.43 -16.01
CA GLY A 165 -8.54 -2.63 -15.17
C GLY A 165 -7.49 -3.64 -15.65
N MET A 166 -7.22 -3.72 -16.96
CA MET A 166 -6.11 -4.53 -17.50
C MET A 166 -4.76 -3.91 -17.11
N GLY A 167 -4.61 -2.60 -17.27
CA GLY A 167 -3.39 -1.88 -16.86
C GLY A 167 -3.09 -2.05 -15.38
N GLN A 168 -4.12 -1.98 -14.51
CA GLN A 168 -3.99 -2.23 -13.08
C GLN A 168 -3.47 -3.65 -12.79
N ARG A 169 -4.06 -4.68 -13.42
CA ARG A 169 -3.62 -6.06 -13.25
C ARG A 169 -2.20 -6.31 -13.78
N VAL A 170 -1.81 -5.70 -14.90
CA VAL A 170 -0.43 -5.74 -15.39
C VAL A 170 0.53 -5.13 -14.38
N MET A 171 0.21 -3.97 -13.82
CA MET A 171 1.01 -3.34 -12.78
C MET A 171 1.15 -4.24 -11.55
N ILE A 172 0.06 -4.86 -11.09
CA ILE A 172 0.08 -5.80 -9.97
C ILE A 172 1.01 -6.98 -10.31
N ALA A 173 0.86 -7.60 -11.49
CA ALA A 173 1.76 -8.68 -11.93
C ALA A 173 3.24 -8.29 -11.88
N MET A 174 3.57 -7.05 -12.28
CA MET A 174 4.93 -6.53 -12.18
C MET A 174 5.40 -6.41 -10.73
N MET A 175 4.57 -5.85 -9.84
CA MET A 175 4.95 -5.58 -8.45
C MET A 175 5.07 -6.86 -7.61
N VAL A 176 4.27 -7.88 -7.91
CA VAL A 176 4.32 -9.17 -7.19
C VAL A 176 5.30 -10.16 -7.81
N SER A 177 5.81 -9.90 -9.02
CA SER A 177 6.67 -10.81 -9.80
C SER A 177 7.93 -11.24 -9.07
N ALA A 178 8.40 -10.42 -8.14
CA ALA A 178 9.60 -10.64 -7.34
C ALA A 178 9.37 -11.47 -6.08
N GLY A 179 8.12 -11.73 -5.70
CA GLY A 179 7.78 -12.29 -4.39
C GLY A 179 8.26 -11.38 -3.26
N PRO A 180 7.86 -10.09 -3.22
CA PRO A 180 8.37 -9.16 -2.23
C PRO A 180 7.96 -9.60 -0.82
N ARG A 181 8.81 -9.32 0.17
CA ARG A 181 8.50 -9.56 1.60
C ARG A 181 7.58 -8.47 2.16
N LEU A 182 7.63 -7.25 1.60
CA LEU A 182 6.74 -6.13 1.90
C LEU A 182 6.07 -5.66 0.62
N LEU A 183 4.76 -5.61 0.63
CA LEU A 183 3.96 -4.98 -0.41
C LEU A 183 3.17 -3.81 0.18
N ILE A 184 3.26 -2.64 -0.45
CA ILE A 184 2.39 -1.50 -0.15
C ILE A 184 1.41 -1.37 -1.30
N ALA A 185 0.11 -1.47 -1.02
CA ALA A 185 -0.95 -1.33 -1.99
C ALA A 185 -1.72 -0.02 -1.72
N ASP A 186 -1.43 1.00 -2.51
CA ASP A 186 -2.03 2.34 -2.40
C ASP A 186 -3.26 2.42 -3.30
N GLU A 187 -4.43 2.25 -2.72
CA GLU A 187 -5.74 2.19 -3.39
C GLU A 187 -5.79 1.23 -4.60
N PRO A 188 -5.39 -0.04 -4.45
CA PRO A 188 -5.19 -0.94 -5.57
C PRO A 188 -6.46 -1.29 -6.36
N THR A 189 -7.63 -1.01 -5.80
CA THR A 189 -8.95 -1.36 -6.35
C THR A 189 -9.81 -0.15 -6.70
N SER A 190 -9.37 1.09 -6.46
CA SER A 190 -10.19 2.31 -6.57
C SER A 190 -10.75 2.60 -7.97
N ALA A 191 -10.10 2.10 -9.04
CA ALA A 191 -10.50 2.28 -10.43
C ALA A 191 -11.10 1.02 -11.07
N LEU A 192 -11.47 0.02 -10.25
CA LEU A 192 -11.93 -1.30 -10.71
C LEU A 192 -13.41 -1.51 -10.34
N ASP A 193 -14.11 -2.28 -11.17
CA ASP A 193 -15.41 -2.81 -10.77
C ASP A 193 -15.27 -3.88 -9.65
N VAL A 194 -16.38 -4.20 -8.99
CA VAL A 194 -16.41 -5.10 -7.83
C VAL A 194 -15.81 -6.48 -8.14
N LEU A 195 -16.15 -7.06 -9.31
CA LEU A 195 -15.65 -8.40 -9.66
C LEU A 195 -14.15 -8.40 -9.90
N VAL A 196 -13.63 -7.37 -10.58
CA VAL A 196 -12.19 -7.22 -10.81
C VAL A 196 -11.46 -6.93 -9.50
N SER A 197 -12.05 -6.12 -8.61
CA SER A 197 -11.50 -5.86 -7.28
C SER A 197 -11.34 -7.15 -6.47
N MET A 198 -12.35 -8.01 -6.45
CA MET A 198 -12.27 -9.32 -5.79
C MET A 198 -11.16 -10.21 -6.37
N GLN A 199 -10.97 -10.22 -7.69
CA GLN A 199 -9.90 -10.96 -8.34
C GLN A 199 -8.50 -10.44 -7.94
N VAL A 200 -8.35 -9.12 -7.86
CA VAL A 200 -7.10 -8.49 -7.40
C VAL A 200 -6.79 -8.87 -5.96
N LEU A 201 -7.80 -8.80 -5.08
CA LEU A 201 -7.63 -9.18 -3.68
C LEU A 201 -7.24 -10.64 -3.52
N ALA A 202 -7.86 -11.55 -4.30
CA ALA A 202 -7.49 -12.97 -4.29
C ALA A 202 -6.03 -13.20 -4.70
N VAL A 203 -5.52 -12.45 -5.69
CA VAL A 203 -4.09 -12.51 -6.08
C VAL A 203 -3.18 -12.02 -4.96
N LEU A 204 -3.55 -10.93 -4.27
CA LEU A 204 -2.78 -10.42 -3.15
C LEU A 204 -2.80 -11.42 -1.98
N ASP A 205 -3.93 -12.03 -1.72
CA ASP A 205 -4.12 -13.04 -0.68
C ASP A 205 -3.24 -14.27 -0.91
N GLU A 206 -3.31 -14.85 -2.11
CA GLU A 206 -2.45 -15.97 -2.51
C GLU A 206 -0.95 -15.65 -2.37
N MET A 207 -0.56 -14.43 -2.73
CA MET A 207 0.83 -14.01 -2.59
C MET A 207 1.26 -13.89 -1.12
N ILE A 208 0.41 -13.33 -0.26
CA ILE A 208 0.68 -13.19 1.18
C ILE A 208 0.87 -14.58 1.80
N GLU A 209 -0.06 -15.50 1.54
CA GLU A 209 0.00 -16.85 2.07
C GLU A 209 1.22 -17.63 1.57
N LYS A 210 1.55 -17.50 0.29
CA LYS A 210 2.65 -18.26 -0.33
C LYS A 210 4.04 -17.77 0.06
N HIS A 211 4.21 -16.46 0.30
CA HIS A 211 5.51 -15.83 0.49
C HIS A 211 5.70 -15.18 1.86
N ASP A 212 4.73 -15.32 2.77
CA ASP A 212 4.74 -14.65 4.09
C ASP A 212 4.94 -13.13 3.95
N THR A 213 4.34 -12.56 2.90
CA THR A 213 4.46 -11.14 2.56
C THR A 213 3.64 -10.29 3.53
N GLY A 214 4.28 -9.33 4.20
CA GLY A 214 3.54 -8.30 4.93
C GLY A 214 2.93 -7.30 3.94
N LEU A 215 1.64 -6.98 4.13
CA LEU A 215 0.88 -6.07 3.28
C LEU A 215 0.49 -4.80 4.06
N VAL A 216 0.86 -3.63 3.54
CA VAL A 216 0.23 -2.35 3.91
C VAL A 216 -0.82 -2.03 2.86
N PHE A 217 -2.10 -2.09 3.26
CA PHE A 217 -3.24 -1.87 2.38
C PHE A 217 -3.87 -0.51 2.66
N ILE A 218 -3.65 0.47 1.78
CA ILE A 218 -4.21 1.81 1.89
C ILE A 218 -5.51 1.86 1.10
N SER A 219 -6.61 2.21 1.77
CA SER A 219 -7.92 2.32 1.14
C SER A 219 -8.81 3.31 1.87
N HIS A 220 -9.79 3.86 1.17
CA HIS A 220 -10.91 4.62 1.74
C HIS A 220 -12.19 3.75 1.87
N ASP A 221 -12.16 2.52 1.38
CA ASP A 221 -13.27 1.55 1.48
C ASP A 221 -13.18 0.78 2.80
N LEU A 222 -13.88 1.28 3.82
CA LEU A 222 -13.87 0.69 5.17
C LEU A 222 -14.43 -0.74 5.19
N PRO A 223 -15.57 -1.06 4.55
CA PRO A 223 -16.06 -2.44 4.43
C PRO A 223 -15.02 -3.40 3.88
N LEU A 224 -14.31 -3.00 2.83
CA LEU A 224 -13.25 -3.80 2.22
C LEU A 224 -12.11 -4.03 3.22
N VAL A 225 -11.64 -2.98 3.88
CA VAL A 225 -10.56 -3.07 4.87
C VAL A 225 -10.95 -3.97 6.04
N MET A 226 -12.18 -3.84 6.56
CA MET A 226 -12.68 -4.70 7.65
C MET A 226 -12.74 -6.18 7.27
N SER A 227 -12.99 -6.50 6.00
CA SER A 227 -13.11 -7.89 5.54
C SER A 227 -11.78 -8.51 5.10
N PHE A 228 -10.79 -7.68 4.71
CA PHE A 228 -9.55 -8.15 4.09
C PHE A 228 -8.33 -8.01 5.01
N CYS A 229 -8.30 -7.02 5.90
CA CYS A 229 -7.15 -6.75 6.76
C CYS A 229 -7.27 -7.44 8.12
N ASP A 230 -6.12 -7.65 8.77
CA ASP A 230 -6.05 -8.20 10.13
C ASP A 230 -6.18 -7.07 11.17
N ARG A 231 -5.50 -5.95 10.91
CA ARG A 231 -5.44 -4.76 11.78
C ARG A 231 -5.59 -3.48 10.96
N VAL A 232 -6.11 -2.44 11.57
CA VAL A 232 -6.38 -1.16 10.92
C VAL A 232 -5.78 -0.02 11.72
N VAL A 233 -5.13 0.90 11.02
CA VAL A 233 -4.65 2.19 11.50
C VAL A 233 -5.51 3.29 10.87
N VAL A 234 -6.15 4.11 11.69
CA VAL A 234 -6.99 5.23 11.26
C VAL A 234 -6.20 6.52 11.33
N MET A 235 -6.02 7.19 10.18
CA MET A 235 -5.24 8.41 10.07
C MET A 235 -6.10 9.63 9.77
N TYR A 236 -5.83 10.73 10.48
CA TYR A 236 -6.41 12.05 10.23
C TYR A 236 -5.36 13.15 10.43
N GLY A 237 -5.30 14.11 9.50
CA GLY A 237 -4.41 15.29 9.60
C GLY A 237 -2.94 14.95 9.86
N GLY A 238 -2.45 13.82 9.32
CA GLY A 238 -1.07 13.37 9.49
C GLY A 238 -0.79 12.62 10.80
N ARG A 239 -1.81 12.22 11.54
CA ARG A 239 -1.72 11.52 12.83
C ARG A 239 -2.44 10.18 12.79
N VAL A 240 -2.04 9.26 13.65
CA VAL A 240 -2.80 8.05 13.96
C VAL A 240 -3.74 8.38 15.11
N LEU A 241 -5.03 8.27 14.89
CA LEU A 241 -6.05 8.51 15.91
C LEU A 241 -6.54 7.23 16.58
N GLU A 242 -6.49 6.10 15.87
CA GLU A 242 -6.94 4.81 16.38
C GLU A 242 -6.22 3.66 15.69
N THR A 243 -5.96 2.59 16.44
CA THR A 243 -5.46 1.31 15.92
C THR A 243 -6.23 0.19 16.59
N CYS A 244 -6.79 -0.72 15.79
CA CYS A 244 -7.57 -1.85 16.29
C CYS A 244 -7.49 -3.06 15.33
N ALA A 245 -7.94 -4.23 15.79
CA ALA A 245 -8.18 -5.35 14.89
C ALA A 245 -9.26 -4.94 13.85
N ALA A 246 -9.10 -5.33 12.59
CA ALA A 246 -10.00 -4.90 11.51
C ALA A 246 -11.46 -5.28 11.79
N ARG A 247 -11.71 -6.47 12.36
CA ARG A 247 -13.04 -6.94 12.77
C ARG A 247 -13.71 -6.07 13.84
N ASP A 248 -12.90 -5.37 14.65
CA ASP A 248 -13.38 -4.57 15.79
C ASP A 248 -13.59 -3.10 15.40
N LEU A 249 -13.23 -2.70 14.18
CA LEU A 249 -13.36 -1.31 13.70
C LEU A 249 -14.81 -0.78 13.81
N LYS A 250 -15.83 -1.64 13.66
CA LYS A 250 -17.25 -1.29 13.87
C LYS A 250 -17.57 -0.81 15.30
N HIS A 251 -16.71 -1.13 16.27
CA HIS A 251 -16.79 -0.73 17.67
C HIS A 251 -15.79 0.38 18.02
N ALA A 252 -15.31 1.11 17.01
CA ALA A 252 -14.34 2.19 17.17
C ALA A 252 -14.73 3.18 18.27
N GLU A 253 -13.74 3.59 19.05
CA GLU A 253 -13.95 4.51 20.18
C GLU A 253 -13.79 5.96 19.77
N HIS A 254 -12.86 6.23 18.84
CA HIS A 254 -12.55 7.60 18.41
C HIS A 254 -13.71 8.20 17.60
N PRO A 255 -14.17 9.45 17.94
CA PRO A 255 -15.29 10.09 17.26
C PRO A 255 -15.09 10.24 15.73
N TYR A 256 -13.87 10.47 15.29
CA TYR A 256 -13.53 10.53 13.86
C TYR A 256 -13.80 9.21 13.15
N THR A 257 -13.33 8.08 13.72
CA THR A 257 -13.53 6.74 13.15
C THR A 257 -15.01 6.39 13.08
N ARG A 258 -15.77 6.68 14.15
CA ARG A 258 -17.24 6.51 14.16
C ARG A 258 -17.92 7.34 13.09
N GLY A 259 -17.46 8.58 12.89
CA GLY A 259 -17.99 9.46 11.84
C GLY A 259 -17.69 8.95 10.43
N LEU A 260 -16.49 8.40 10.19
CA LEU A 260 -16.14 7.76 8.90
C LEU A 260 -17.03 6.54 8.62
N LEU A 261 -17.27 5.71 9.63
CA LEU A 261 -18.15 4.54 9.50
C LEU A 261 -19.60 4.96 9.20
N ALA A 262 -20.11 5.97 9.90
CA ALA A 262 -21.44 6.50 9.70
C ALA A 262 -21.64 7.13 8.31
N ALA A 263 -20.58 7.77 7.76
CA ALA A 263 -20.61 8.34 6.41
C ALA A 263 -20.53 7.29 5.28
N ASN A 264 -20.31 6.01 5.64
CA ASN A 264 -20.26 4.88 4.69
C ASN A 264 -21.29 3.80 5.09
N PRO A 265 -22.60 4.09 4.97
CA PRO A 265 -23.65 3.21 5.43
C PRO A 265 -23.74 1.93 4.59
N PRO A 266 -24.32 0.84 5.15
CA PRO A 266 -24.55 -0.38 4.41
C PRO A 266 -25.54 -0.13 3.25
N LEU A 267 -25.29 -0.77 2.10
CA LEU A 267 -26.13 -0.64 0.89
C LEU A 267 -27.53 -1.24 1.08
N THR A 268 -27.72 -2.11 2.05
CA THR A 268 -28.98 -2.85 2.25
C THR A 268 -30.06 -2.05 2.99
N ASP A 269 -29.69 -1.02 3.74
CA ASP A 269 -30.64 -0.16 4.47
C ASP A 269 -29.98 1.21 4.70
N PRO A 270 -29.84 2.03 3.63
CA PRO A 270 -29.21 3.34 3.76
C PRO A 270 -30.14 4.29 4.53
N PRO A 271 -29.61 5.13 5.43
CA PRO A 271 -30.40 6.16 6.08
C PRO A 271 -30.89 7.20 5.06
N ASP A 272 -32.05 7.81 5.31
CA ASP A 272 -32.64 8.86 4.45
C ASP A 272 -31.70 10.06 4.25
N GLU A 273 -30.90 10.40 5.27
CA GLU A 273 -29.87 11.43 5.21
C GLU A 273 -28.52 10.86 5.65
N LEU A 274 -27.50 11.04 4.81
CA LEU A 274 -26.14 10.66 5.17
C LEU A 274 -25.60 11.60 6.26
N PRO A 275 -25.13 11.07 7.40
CA PRO A 275 -24.53 11.91 8.42
C PRO A 275 -23.24 12.54 7.91
N THR A 276 -23.13 13.85 8.05
CA THR A 276 -21.89 14.57 7.73
C THR A 276 -20.93 14.52 8.91
N LEU A 277 -19.67 14.19 8.64
CA LEU A 277 -18.62 14.18 9.64
C LEU A 277 -18.38 15.61 10.15
N ARG A 278 -18.73 15.87 11.43
CA ARG A 278 -18.37 17.12 12.11
C ARG A 278 -16.92 17.01 12.58
N ARG A 279 -16.03 17.75 11.92
CA ARG A 279 -14.60 17.75 12.26
C ARG A 279 -14.37 18.57 13.53
N ASP A 280 -13.53 18.02 14.44
CA ASP A 280 -13.07 18.71 15.63
C ASP A 280 -11.60 19.15 15.42
N ALA A 281 -11.30 20.42 15.67
CA ALA A 281 -9.95 20.95 15.59
C ALA A 281 -9.00 20.27 16.62
N ALA A 282 -9.52 19.78 17.72
CA ALA A 282 -8.76 19.03 18.72
C ALA A 282 -8.04 17.83 18.11
N TRP A 283 -8.65 17.12 17.16
CA TRP A 283 -8.04 15.96 16.50
C TRP A 283 -6.73 16.26 15.76
N LEU A 284 -6.50 17.53 15.39
CA LEU A 284 -5.26 17.96 14.73
C LEU A 284 -4.10 18.17 15.71
N ILE A 285 -4.38 18.27 17.01
CA ILE A 285 -3.40 18.51 18.07
C ILE A 285 -3.25 17.32 19.03
N GLU A 286 -4.15 16.34 18.98
CA GLU A 286 -4.04 15.11 19.74
C GLU A 286 -2.72 14.38 19.38
N PRO A 287 -2.00 13.81 20.37
CA PRO A 287 -0.83 12.99 20.08
C PRO A 287 -1.26 11.76 19.27
N SER A 288 -0.40 11.34 18.32
CA SER A 288 -0.61 10.06 17.62
C SER A 288 -0.64 8.93 18.64
N VAL A 289 -1.62 8.02 18.48
CA VAL A 289 -1.68 6.79 19.26
C VAL A 289 -0.41 5.99 18.97
N LYS A 290 0.28 5.55 20.02
CA LYS A 290 1.40 4.62 19.91
C LYS A 290 0.85 3.21 19.95
N GLU A 291 1.32 2.36 19.06
CA GLU A 291 1.07 0.93 19.18
C GLU A 291 1.78 0.42 20.46
N SER A 292 1.02 -0.22 21.31
CA SER A 292 1.50 -0.87 22.54
C SER A 292 2.13 -2.23 22.23
#